data_5436e960927649ba46cd7d626f85b222
#
_entry.id   5436e960927649ba46cd7d626f85b222
#
_cell.length_a   1.000
_cell.length_b   1.000
_cell.length_c   1.000
_cell.angle_alpha   90.00
_cell.angle_beta   90.00
_cell.angle_gamma   90.00
#
_symmetry.space_group_name_H-M   'P 1'
#
loop_
_entity.id
_entity.type
_entity.pdbx_description
1 polymer ?
#
loop_
_entity_poly.entity_id
_entity_poly.type
_entity_poly.pdbx_seq_one_letter_code
_entity_poly.pdbx_strand_id
1 'polypeptide(L)'
;MFSTETIERLLQVIPHNELYSSPIKGLFLRHSDQPFCYEGIIQEPSICIVLSGEREVQLGEQCYRFDNQHFMFCPVNIPMRGEIKCAEPQKPFLVMSMKIDIESVSKILLANPNLVDNVQQGDEGFAQWHLDESLKNAVERLLLLHENPKDIEFLAPLIQQEIYYRLLTGEHGGKFKAMVSNGSHTKKIAQATHYLLICNNILVKPSLWKPWQI
;
A
#
# COMPACT_ATOMS: atom_id res chain seq x y z
N MET A 1 -0.37 5.37 -17.02
CA MET A 1 -0.12 6.56 -16.18
C MET A 1 -1.46 7.01 -15.65
N PHE A 2 -1.58 7.39 -14.35
CA PHE A 2 -2.82 7.99 -13.82
C PHE A 2 -3.10 9.31 -14.54
N SER A 3 -4.39 9.70 -14.64
CA SER A 3 -4.73 10.93 -15.33
C SER A 3 -4.20 12.15 -14.55
N THR A 4 -3.68 13.13 -15.28
CA THR A 4 -3.21 14.39 -14.67
C THR A 4 -4.34 15.06 -13.89
N GLU A 5 -5.54 15.00 -14.42
CA GLU A 5 -6.74 15.55 -13.81
C GLU A 5 -7.04 14.90 -12.45
N THR A 6 -6.96 13.57 -12.33
CA THR A 6 -7.15 12.86 -11.05
C THR A 6 -6.09 13.29 -10.02
N ILE A 7 -4.83 13.40 -10.45
CA ILE A 7 -3.74 13.83 -9.56
C ILE A 7 -3.98 15.24 -9.06
N GLU A 8 -4.28 16.19 -9.94
CA GLU A 8 -4.54 17.59 -9.58
C GLU A 8 -5.70 17.74 -8.60
N ARG A 9 -6.79 17.01 -8.80
CA ARG A 9 -7.95 17.00 -7.91
C ARG A 9 -7.60 16.44 -6.52
N LEU A 10 -6.85 15.37 -6.45
CA LEU A 10 -6.39 14.82 -5.18
C LEU A 10 -5.49 15.79 -4.41
N LEU A 11 -4.58 16.47 -5.11
CA LEU A 11 -3.69 17.46 -4.50
C LEU A 11 -4.41 18.66 -3.87
N GLN A 12 -5.65 18.95 -4.29
CA GLN A 12 -6.48 20.00 -3.67
C GLN A 12 -7.05 19.58 -2.32
N VAL A 13 -7.17 18.29 -2.05
CA VAL A 13 -7.85 17.74 -0.86
C VAL A 13 -6.85 17.23 0.17
N ILE A 14 -5.66 16.80 -0.29
CA ILE A 14 -4.66 16.16 0.58
C ILE A 14 -3.73 17.23 1.16
N PRO A 15 -3.55 17.29 2.49
CA PRO A 15 -2.63 18.22 3.11
C PRO A 15 -1.18 17.98 2.69
N HIS A 16 -0.41 19.05 2.57
CA HIS A 16 1.00 18.99 2.19
C HIS A 16 1.85 18.33 3.27
N ASN A 17 2.73 17.42 2.84
CA ASN A 17 3.75 16.78 3.68
C ASN A 17 3.21 15.97 4.86
N GLU A 18 1.93 15.64 4.85
CA GLU A 18 1.25 14.87 5.90
C GLU A 18 0.66 13.57 5.34
N LEU A 19 0.42 12.63 6.25
CA LEU A 19 -0.39 11.45 5.95
C LEU A 19 -1.86 11.83 6.07
N TYR A 20 -2.58 11.71 4.99
CA TYR A 20 -4.01 11.93 4.95
C TYR A 20 -4.76 10.59 5.11
N SER A 21 -5.56 10.49 6.17
CA SER A 21 -6.52 9.40 6.32
C SER A 21 -7.76 9.73 5.49
N SER A 22 -7.94 9.01 4.40
CA SER A 22 -9.09 9.17 3.53
C SER A 22 -10.40 8.80 4.24
N PRO A 23 -11.55 9.41 3.89
CA PRO A 23 -12.86 8.92 4.32
C PRO A 23 -13.17 7.50 3.78
N ILE A 24 -12.43 7.02 2.77
CA ILE A 24 -12.52 5.65 2.30
C ILE A 24 -11.77 4.75 3.29
N LYS A 25 -12.50 3.80 3.88
CA LYS A 25 -11.96 2.90 4.91
C LYS A 25 -10.67 2.19 4.46
N GLY A 26 -9.62 2.33 5.25
CA GLY A 26 -8.33 1.66 4.98
C GLY A 26 -7.49 2.32 3.89
N LEU A 27 -7.92 3.43 3.30
CA LEU A 27 -7.16 4.18 2.30
C LEU A 27 -6.45 5.37 2.94
N PHE A 28 -5.15 5.47 2.68
CA PHE A 28 -4.30 6.57 3.12
C PHE A 28 -3.59 7.15 1.92
N LEU A 29 -3.41 8.46 1.94
CA LEU A 29 -2.69 9.20 0.90
C LEU A 29 -1.59 10.04 1.53
N ARG A 30 -0.50 10.22 0.82
CA ARG A 30 0.56 11.14 1.21
C ARG A 30 1.03 11.92 0.01
N HIS A 31 1.10 13.21 0.19
CA HIS A 31 1.61 14.18 -0.75
C HIS A 31 2.88 14.83 -0.19
N SER A 32 3.90 15.03 -1.02
CA SER A 32 5.08 15.84 -0.68
C SER A 32 5.56 16.61 -1.90
N ASP A 33 5.89 17.86 -1.68
CA ASP A 33 6.50 18.78 -2.65
C ASP A 33 8.01 18.98 -2.40
N GLN A 34 8.57 18.21 -1.46
CA GLN A 34 9.98 18.24 -1.10
C GLN A 34 10.53 16.82 -0.95
N PRO A 35 11.83 16.63 -1.24
CA PRO A 35 12.50 15.36 -0.94
C PRO A 35 12.48 15.08 0.55
N PHE A 36 12.29 13.81 0.92
CA PHE A 36 12.37 13.39 2.32
C PHE A 36 12.75 11.91 2.44
N CYS A 37 13.33 11.57 3.59
CA CYS A 37 13.63 10.21 3.98
C CYS A 37 12.78 9.80 5.18
N TYR A 38 12.47 8.53 5.27
CA TYR A 38 11.85 7.95 6.46
C TYR A 38 12.53 6.62 6.82
N GLU A 39 12.69 6.39 8.12
CA GLU A 39 13.31 5.17 8.66
C GLU A 39 12.45 4.59 9.78
N GLY A 40 12.50 3.27 9.93
CA GLY A 40 11.84 2.57 11.03
C GLY A 40 10.31 2.59 10.98
N ILE A 41 9.72 2.90 9.84
CA ILE A 41 8.29 2.80 9.66
C ILE A 41 7.91 1.33 9.54
N ILE A 42 6.91 0.90 10.30
CA ILE A 42 6.29 -0.40 10.11
C ILE A 42 5.19 -0.24 9.07
N GLN A 43 5.43 -0.82 7.89
CA GLN A 43 4.39 -0.92 6.87
C GLN A 43 3.46 -2.06 7.24
N GLU A 44 2.20 -1.74 7.52
CA GLU A 44 1.16 -2.74 7.72
C GLU A 44 0.79 -3.46 6.41
N PRO A 45 0.12 -4.63 6.50
CA PRO A 45 -0.37 -5.35 5.32
C PRO A 45 -1.18 -4.44 4.40
N SER A 46 -0.64 -4.15 3.22
CA SER A 46 -1.20 -3.14 2.33
C SER A 46 -0.69 -3.27 0.90
N ILE A 47 -1.38 -2.58 0.03
CA ILE A 47 -0.99 -2.30 -1.35
C ILE A 47 -0.64 -0.82 -1.41
N CYS A 48 0.56 -0.49 -1.87
CA CYS A 48 0.99 0.89 -2.04
C CYS A 48 1.27 1.18 -3.50
N ILE A 49 0.69 2.26 -4.02
CA ILE A 49 0.80 2.66 -5.42
C ILE A 49 1.31 4.11 -5.46
N VAL A 50 2.38 4.35 -6.20
CA VAL A 50 2.85 5.70 -6.51
C VAL A 50 1.99 6.25 -7.62
N LEU A 51 1.28 7.34 -7.35
CA LEU A 51 0.39 8.00 -8.31
C LEU A 51 1.15 9.05 -9.12
N SER A 52 2.11 9.75 -8.49
CA SER A 52 2.99 10.75 -9.10
C SER A 52 4.37 10.72 -8.44
N GLY A 53 5.40 10.96 -9.23
CA GLY A 53 6.80 10.89 -8.77
C GLY A 53 7.33 9.47 -8.67
N GLU A 54 8.34 9.30 -7.83
CA GLU A 54 8.98 8.01 -7.58
C GLU A 54 9.55 7.94 -6.17
N ARG A 55 9.70 6.72 -5.64
CA ARG A 55 10.37 6.50 -4.36
C ARG A 55 11.28 5.28 -4.41
N GLU A 56 12.28 5.29 -3.57
CA GLU A 56 13.08 4.11 -3.25
C GLU A 56 12.68 3.56 -1.88
N VAL A 57 12.62 2.24 -1.77
CA VAL A 57 12.35 1.52 -0.52
C VAL A 57 13.46 0.53 -0.29
N GLN A 58 14.11 0.62 0.85
CA GLN A 58 15.15 -0.31 1.27
C GLN A 58 14.57 -1.33 2.26
N LEU A 59 14.80 -2.61 1.95
CA LEU A 59 14.48 -3.77 2.77
C LEU A 59 15.72 -4.61 2.95
N GLY A 60 16.32 -4.55 4.15
CA GLY A 60 17.61 -5.16 4.38
C GLY A 60 18.67 -4.59 3.43
N GLU A 61 19.30 -5.46 2.64
CA GLU A 61 20.32 -5.07 1.64
C GLU A 61 19.74 -4.73 0.27
N GLN A 62 18.46 -5.00 0.03
CA GLN A 62 17.82 -4.77 -1.25
C GLN A 62 17.15 -3.40 -1.31
N CYS A 63 17.28 -2.75 -2.47
CA CYS A 63 16.65 -1.46 -2.78
C CYS A 63 15.67 -1.64 -3.94
N TYR A 64 14.45 -1.18 -3.74
CA TYR A 64 13.38 -1.24 -4.72
C TYR A 64 12.96 0.16 -5.13
N ARG A 65 12.80 0.40 -6.43
CA ARG A 65 12.31 1.67 -6.97
C ARG A 65 10.88 1.52 -7.44
N PHE A 66 10.01 2.39 -6.96
CA PHE A 66 8.60 2.42 -7.30
C PHE A 66 8.24 3.72 -8.01
N ASP A 67 7.53 3.58 -9.10
CA ASP A 67 6.94 4.62 -9.92
C ASP A 67 5.43 4.32 -10.13
N ASN A 68 4.81 5.06 -11.04
CA ASN A 68 3.39 4.89 -11.37
C ASN A 68 3.05 3.69 -12.28
N GLN A 69 4.03 2.83 -12.57
CA GLN A 69 3.83 1.59 -13.34
C GLN A 69 3.86 0.34 -12.45
N HIS A 70 4.28 0.52 -11.19
CA HIS A 70 4.46 -0.58 -10.26
C HIS A 70 3.74 -0.31 -8.95
N PHE A 71 3.27 -1.37 -8.33
CA PHE A 71 2.77 -1.29 -6.97
C PHE A 71 3.58 -2.17 -6.03
N MET A 72 3.61 -1.74 -4.79
CA MET A 72 4.22 -2.47 -3.70
C MET A 72 3.14 -3.29 -3.01
N PHE A 73 3.38 -4.58 -2.88
CA PHE A 73 2.58 -5.47 -2.07
C PHE A 73 3.34 -5.84 -0.80
N CYS A 74 2.74 -5.54 0.33
CA CYS A 74 3.28 -5.82 1.66
C CYS A 74 2.30 -6.72 2.41
N PRO A 75 2.56 -8.03 2.51
CA PRO A 75 1.62 -8.99 3.13
C PRO A 75 1.67 -9.03 4.66
N VAL A 76 2.75 -8.54 5.27
CA VAL A 76 3.02 -8.58 6.70
C VAL A 76 3.56 -7.26 7.19
N ASN A 77 3.59 -7.04 8.49
CA ASN A 77 4.25 -5.89 9.09
C ASN A 77 5.75 -5.95 8.82
N ILE A 78 6.26 -5.01 8.03
CA ILE A 78 7.68 -4.96 7.65
C ILE A 78 8.26 -3.61 8.05
N PRO A 79 9.38 -3.59 8.79
CA PRO A 79 10.14 -2.36 8.99
C PRO A 79 10.78 -1.96 7.67
N MET A 80 10.57 -0.73 7.25
CA MET A 80 11.15 -0.23 6.02
C MET A 80 11.77 1.15 6.20
N ARG A 81 12.77 1.37 5.36
CA ARG A 81 13.34 2.68 5.11
C ARG A 81 12.97 3.09 3.69
N GLY A 82 12.66 4.34 3.49
CA GLY A 82 12.39 4.84 2.15
C GLY A 82 12.89 6.25 1.94
N GLU A 83 13.08 6.59 0.67
CA GLU A 83 13.56 7.88 0.24
C GLU A 83 12.77 8.35 -0.98
N ILE A 84 12.33 9.60 -0.92
CA ILE A 84 11.79 10.35 -2.04
C ILE A 84 12.85 11.38 -2.42
N LYS A 85 13.59 11.11 -3.50
CA LYS A 85 14.71 11.95 -3.94
C LYS A 85 14.29 13.18 -4.71
N CYS A 86 13.21 13.04 -5.48
CA CYS A 86 12.74 14.06 -6.40
C CYS A 86 11.27 14.34 -6.12
N ALA A 87 11.00 15.42 -5.41
CA ALA A 87 9.67 15.99 -5.25
C ALA A 87 9.81 17.51 -5.28
N GLU A 88 8.99 18.18 -6.05
CA GLU A 88 8.95 19.62 -6.22
C GLU A 88 7.52 20.09 -6.47
N PRO A 89 7.17 21.38 -6.24
CA PRO A 89 5.78 21.84 -6.36
C PRO A 89 5.14 21.57 -7.71
N GLN A 90 5.93 21.58 -8.79
CA GLN A 90 5.44 21.36 -10.16
C GLN A 90 5.31 19.85 -10.48
N LYS A 91 6.02 19.01 -9.75
CA LYS A 91 5.99 17.55 -9.89
C LYS A 91 6.03 16.88 -8.51
N PRO A 92 4.95 16.99 -7.75
CA PRO A 92 4.93 16.47 -6.39
C PRO A 92 4.94 14.94 -6.37
N PHE A 93 5.49 14.39 -5.30
CA PHE A 93 5.32 12.99 -4.97
C PHE A 93 3.92 12.76 -4.38
N LEU A 94 3.20 11.79 -4.92
CA LEU A 94 1.91 11.36 -4.40
C LEU A 94 1.84 9.84 -4.36
N VAL A 95 1.48 9.30 -3.21
CA VAL A 95 1.34 7.86 -3.00
C VAL A 95 0.04 7.55 -2.28
N MET A 96 -0.59 6.45 -2.67
CA MET A 96 -1.68 5.83 -1.91
C MET A 96 -1.20 4.56 -1.23
N SER A 97 -1.76 4.28 -0.06
CA SER A 97 -1.65 3.01 0.65
C SER A 97 -3.04 2.52 1.02
N MET A 98 -3.39 1.33 0.57
CA MET A 98 -4.66 0.68 0.91
C MET A 98 -4.40 -0.54 1.77
N LYS A 99 -4.87 -0.52 3.02
CA LYS A 99 -4.82 -1.68 3.92
C LYS A 99 -5.60 -2.85 3.31
N ILE A 100 -5.09 -4.05 3.49
CA ILE A 100 -5.76 -5.25 2.98
C ILE A 100 -6.79 -5.70 4.00
N ASP A 101 -8.05 -5.71 3.59
CA ASP A 101 -9.14 -6.30 4.36
C ASP A 101 -9.19 -7.81 4.09
N ILE A 102 -8.55 -8.58 4.98
CA ILE A 102 -8.46 -10.05 4.89
C ILE A 102 -9.86 -10.69 4.88
N GLU A 103 -10.83 -10.10 5.59
CA GLU A 103 -12.19 -10.63 5.62
C GLU A 103 -12.84 -10.52 4.23
N SER A 104 -12.72 -9.36 3.57
CA SER A 104 -13.23 -9.16 2.21
C SER A 104 -12.54 -10.09 1.20
N VAL A 105 -11.22 -10.26 1.29
CA VAL A 105 -10.47 -11.20 0.42
C VAL A 105 -10.94 -12.64 0.66
N SER A 106 -11.12 -13.05 1.92
CA SER A 106 -11.61 -14.39 2.27
C SER A 106 -13.02 -14.67 1.71
N LYS A 107 -13.92 -13.67 1.76
CA LYS A 107 -15.27 -13.78 1.17
C LYS A 107 -15.20 -14.00 -0.34
N ILE A 108 -14.29 -13.30 -1.04
CA ILE A 108 -14.09 -13.50 -2.50
C ILE A 108 -13.61 -14.91 -2.79
N LEU A 109 -12.65 -15.44 -2.03
CA LEU A 109 -12.14 -16.80 -2.20
C LEU A 109 -13.21 -17.85 -1.93
N LEU A 110 -14.02 -17.69 -0.88
CA LEU A 110 -15.13 -18.61 -0.56
C LEU A 110 -16.20 -18.61 -1.66
N ALA A 111 -16.51 -17.46 -2.24
CA ALA A 111 -17.47 -17.34 -3.33
C ALA A 111 -16.94 -17.88 -4.67
N ASN A 112 -15.62 -18.05 -4.81
CA ASN A 112 -14.95 -18.48 -6.04
C ASN A 112 -13.93 -19.61 -5.76
N PRO A 113 -14.36 -20.83 -5.45
CA PRO A 113 -13.47 -21.93 -5.07
C PRO A 113 -12.37 -22.23 -6.11
N ASN A 114 -12.66 -22.05 -7.39
CA ASN A 114 -11.69 -22.26 -8.47
C ASN A 114 -10.46 -21.31 -8.41
N LEU A 115 -10.55 -20.22 -7.66
CA LEU A 115 -9.40 -19.35 -7.42
C LEU A 115 -8.40 -19.93 -6.41
N VAL A 116 -8.76 -21.01 -5.69
CA VAL A 116 -7.93 -21.59 -4.63
C VAL A 116 -6.86 -22.52 -5.17
N ASP A 117 -7.05 -23.13 -6.35
CA ASP A 117 -6.24 -24.23 -6.86
C ASP A 117 -4.80 -23.87 -7.26
N ASN A 118 -4.45 -22.59 -7.35
CA ASN A 118 -3.14 -22.10 -7.79
C ASN A 118 -2.36 -21.35 -6.70
N VAL A 119 -2.28 -21.93 -5.51
CA VAL A 119 -1.47 -21.33 -4.41
C VAL A 119 0.00 -21.59 -4.67
N GLN A 120 0.71 -20.61 -5.21
CA GLN A 120 2.17 -20.65 -5.25
C GLN A 120 2.71 -20.24 -3.88
N GLN A 121 3.44 -21.17 -3.25
CA GLN A 121 4.24 -20.82 -2.07
C GLN A 121 5.38 -19.91 -2.51
N GLY A 122 5.32 -18.64 -2.14
CA GLY A 122 6.41 -17.69 -2.31
C GLY A 122 6.89 -17.24 -0.94
N ASP A 123 8.18 -17.35 -0.70
CA ASP A 123 8.82 -16.99 0.58
C ASP A 123 9.01 -15.47 0.78
N GLU A 124 8.59 -14.65 -0.17
CA GLU A 124 8.88 -13.24 -0.13
C GLU A 124 7.80 -12.48 0.66
N GLY A 125 8.21 -11.92 1.80
CA GLY A 125 7.38 -11.01 2.62
C GLY A 125 7.14 -9.64 1.98
N PHE A 126 7.56 -9.41 0.72
CA PHE A 126 7.46 -8.15 -0.01
C PHE A 126 7.58 -8.40 -1.50
N ALA A 127 6.84 -7.65 -2.31
CA ALA A 127 6.93 -7.76 -3.76
C ALA A 127 6.67 -6.43 -4.47
N GLN A 128 7.36 -6.25 -5.59
CA GLN A 128 7.11 -5.21 -6.58
C GLN A 128 6.45 -5.86 -7.79
N TRP A 129 5.26 -5.38 -8.15
CA TRP A 129 4.48 -5.92 -9.25
C TRP A 129 4.07 -4.84 -10.23
N HIS A 130 3.93 -5.23 -11.48
CA HIS A 130 3.42 -4.34 -12.51
C HIS A 130 1.94 -4.00 -12.28
N LEU A 131 1.60 -2.74 -12.45
CA LEU A 131 0.24 -2.22 -12.33
C LEU A 131 -0.44 -2.30 -13.72
N ASP A 132 -1.26 -3.33 -13.93
CA ASP A 132 -2.02 -3.47 -15.16
C ASP A 132 -3.12 -2.40 -15.31
N GLU A 133 -3.55 -2.14 -16.55
CA GLU A 133 -4.52 -1.08 -16.83
C GLU A 133 -5.89 -1.33 -16.18
N SER A 134 -6.28 -2.56 -15.94
CA SER A 134 -7.56 -2.89 -15.33
C SER A 134 -7.56 -2.60 -13.83
N LEU A 135 -6.47 -2.94 -13.15
CA LEU A 135 -6.26 -2.63 -11.73
C LEU A 135 -6.13 -1.12 -11.53
N LYS A 136 -5.37 -0.46 -12.40
CA LYS A 136 -5.21 1.00 -12.42
C LYS A 136 -6.55 1.72 -12.56
N ASN A 137 -7.41 1.29 -13.49
CA ASN A 137 -8.74 1.86 -13.67
C ASN A 137 -9.60 1.73 -12.40
N ALA A 138 -9.57 0.55 -11.75
CA ALA A 138 -10.30 0.35 -10.50
C ALA A 138 -9.78 1.28 -9.39
N VAL A 139 -8.46 1.45 -9.28
CA VAL A 139 -7.83 2.37 -8.33
C VAL A 139 -8.23 3.82 -8.63
N GLU A 140 -8.19 4.24 -9.88
CA GLU A 140 -8.56 5.61 -10.27
C GLU A 140 -10.02 5.92 -9.92
N ARG A 141 -10.95 4.99 -10.20
CA ARG A 141 -12.36 5.13 -9.78
C ARG A 141 -12.53 5.22 -8.26
N LEU A 142 -11.74 4.45 -7.49
CA LEU A 142 -11.74 4.53 -6.04
C LEU A 142 -11.30 5.92 -5.56
N LEU A 143 -10.22 6.45 -6.14
CA LEU A 143 -9.69 7.77 -5.80
C LEU A 143 -10.67 8.90 -6.14
N LEU A 144 -11.37 8.82 -7.28
CA LEU A 144 -12.36 9.81 -7.69
C LEU A 144 -13.59 9.89 -6.79
N LEU A 145 -13.83 8.90 -5.92
CA LEU A 145 -14.92 8.99 -4.92
C LEU A 145 -14.74 10.13 -3.92
N HIS A 146 -13.52 10.69 -3.78
CA HIS A 146 -13.31 11.88 -2.94
C HIS A 146 -14.12 13.10 -3.42
N GLU A 147 -14.50 13.15 -4.69
CA GLU A 147 -15.34 14.21 -5.24
C GLU A 147 -16.81 14.08 -4.84
N ASN A 148 -17.26 12.87 -4.53
CA ASN A 148 -18.62 12.55 -4.18
C ASN A 148 -18.71 11.80 -2.84
N PRO A 149 -18.48 12.46 -1.70
CA PRO A 149 -18.40 11.78 -0.39
C PRO A 149 -19.65 10.94 -0.05
N LYS A 150 -20.81 11.28 -0.60
CA LYS A 150 -22.08 10.54 -0.40
C LYS A 150 -22.02 9.12 -0.99
N ASP A 151 -21.20 8.93 -2.03
CA ASP A 151 -21.10 7.66 -2.73
C ASP A 151 -20.07 6.72 -2.06
N ILE A 152 -19.20 7.25 -1.19
CA ILE A 152 -18.10 6.51 -0.58
C ILE A 152 -18.62 5.29 0.21
N GLU A 153 -19.65 5.50 1.04
CA GLU A 153 -20.16 4.44 1.92
C GLU A 153 -20.61 3.20 1.13
N PHE A 154 -21.21 3.41 -0.03
CA PHE A 154 -21.75 2.33 -0.86
C PHE A 154 -20.75 1.85 -1.94
N LEU A 155 -20.13 2.77 -2.68
CA LEU A 155 -19.30 2.39 -3.83
C LEU A 155 -17.88 2.00 -3.46
N ALA A 156 -17.28 2.59 -2.42
CA ALA A 156 -15.90 2.27 -2.07
C ALA A 156 -15.69 0.78 -1.73
N PRO A 157 -16.54 0.10 -0.93
CA PRO A 157 -16.40 -1.32 -0.67
C PRO A 157 -16.49 -2.19 -1.94
N LEU A 158 -17.35 -1.83 -2.89
CA LEU A 158 -17.51 -2.56 -4.15
C LEU A 158 -16.26 -2.44 -5.02
N ILE A 159 -15.69 -1.24 -5.13
CA ILE A 159 -14.48 -1.00 -5.91
C ILE A 159 -13.27 -1.66 -5.23
N GLN A 160 -13.18 -1.62 -3.90
CA GLN A 160 -12.14 -2.33 -3.16
C GLN A 160 -12.23 -3.85 -3.37
N GLN A 161 -13.44 -4.43 -3.41
CA GLN A 161 -13.63 -5.83 -3.75
C GLN A 161 -13.18 -6.14 -5.18
N GLU A 162 -13.48 -5.27 -6.15
CA GLU A 162 -12.96 -5.40 -7.51
C GLU A 162 -11.43 -5.40 -7.55
N ILE A 163 -10.78 -4.49 -6.81
CA ILE A 163 -9.32 -4.44 -6.70
C ILE A 163 -8.79 -5.75 -6.14
N TYR A 164 -9.36 -6.28 -5.05
CA TYR A 164 -8.93 -7.56 -4.49
C TYR A 164 -9.15 -8.73 -5.45
N TYR A 165 -10.29 -8.75 -6.17
CA TYR A 165 -10.55 -9.77 -7.17
C TYR A 165 -9.51 -9.75 -8.30
N ARG A 166 -9.15 -8.56 -8.82
CA ARG A 166 -8.13 -8.40 -9.86
C ARG A 166 -6.75 -8.86 -9.39
N LEU A 167 -6.40 -8.54 -8.14
CA LEU A 167 -5.17 -9.04 -7.52
C LEU A 167 -5.15 -10.56 -7.37
N LEU A 168 -6.28 -11.17 -7.01
CA LEU A 168 -6.40 -12.62 -6.86
C LEU A 168 -6.35 -13.37 -8.21
N THR A 169 -6.87 -12.76 -9.27
CA THR A 169 -6.92 -13.36 -10.61
C THR A 169 -5.74 -12.97 -11.50
N GLY A 170 -4.97 -11.97 -11.12
CA GLY A 170 -3.79 -11.50 -11.85
C GLY A 170 -2.60 -12.44 -11.73
N GLU A 171 -1.51 -12.09 -12.42
CA GLU A 171 -0.26 -12.86 -12.51
C GLU A 171 0.29 -13.29 -11.14
N HIS A 172 0.13 -12.44 -10.14
CA HIS A 172 0.66 -12.64 -8.79
C HIS A 172 -0.39 -13.10 -7.77
N GLY A 173 -1.55 -13.54 -8.24
CA GLY A 173 -2.67 -13.97 -7.39
C GLY A 173 -2.33 -15.10 -6.42
N GLY A 174 -1.39 -15.98 -6.76
CA GLY A 174 -0.89 -17.05 -5.88
C GLY A 174 -0.27 -16.53 -4.58
N LYS A 175 0.59 -15.49 -4.67
CA LYS A 175 1.20 -14.85 -3.49
C LYS A 175 0.14 -14.15 -2.62
N PHE A 176 -0.81 -13.47 -3.25
CA PHE A 176 -1.91 -12.81 -2.55
C PHE A 176 -2.80 -13.82 -1.80
N LYS A 177 -3.10 -14.96 -2.42
CA LYS A 177 -3.84 -16.09 -1.80
C LYS A 177 -3.09 -16.68 -0.61
N ALA A 178 -1.78 -16.94 -0.77
CA ALA A 178 -0.93 -17.52 0.27
C ALA A 178 -0.97 -16.68 1.56
N MET A 179 -1.01 -15.35 1.46
CA MET A 179 -1.13 -14.46 2.60
C MET A 179 -2.42 -14.69 3.39
N VAL A 180 -3.55 -14.82 2.71
CA VAL A 180 -4.86 -15.03 3.35
C VAL A 180 -4.93 -16.40 4.01
N SER A 181 -4.39 -17.43 3.36
CA SER A 181 -4.36 -18.80 3.87
C SER A 181 -3.44 -18.97 5.08
N ASN A 182 -2.35 -18.20 5.15
CA ASN A 182 -1.34 -18.27 6.21
C ASN A 182 -1.58 -17.25 7.35
N GLY A 183 -2.75 -16.69 7.47
CA GLY A 183 -3.05 -15.61 8.43
C GLY A 183 -2.70 -15.90 9.90
N SER A 184 -2.59 -17.19 10.30
CA SER A 184 -2.10 -17.59 11.63
C SER A 184 -0.57 -17.44 11.77
N HIS A 185 0.19 -17.70 10.72
CA HIS A 185 1.65 -17.50 10.70
C HIS A 185 2.02 -16.02 10.58
N THR A 186 1.26 -15.24 9.85
CA THR A 186 1.43 -13.79 9.70
C THR A 186 1.40 -13.07 11.04
N LYS A 187 0.50 -13.46 11.98
CA LYS A 187 0.47 -12.90 13.33
C LYS A 187 1.75 -13.18 14.13
N LYS A 188 2.35 -14.36 13.99
CA LYS A 188 3.60 -14.71 14.68
C LYS A 188 4.81 -13.93 14.13
N ILE A 189 4.88 -13.76 12.81
CA ILE A 189 5.93 -12.97 12.16
C ILE A 189 5.80 -11.50 12.56
N ALA A 190 4.61 -10.93 12.55
CA ALA A 190 4.34 -9.57 12.97
C ALA A 190 4.75 -9.33 14.43
N GLN A 191 4.47 -10.28 15.34
CA GLN A 191 4.92 -10.21 16.72
C GLN A 191 6.44 -10.25 16.84
N ALA A 192 7.12 -11.17 16.13
CA ALA A 192 8.58 -11.27 16.15
C ALA A 192 9.23 -9.99 15.61
N THR A 193 8.70 -9.43 14.53
CA THR A 193 9.18 -8.15 13.94
C THR A 193 8.99 -7.00 14.92
N HIS A 194 7.86 -6.94 15.62
CA HIS A 194 7.60 -5.94 16.65
C HIS A 194 8.60 -6.03 17.83
N TYR A 195 8.90 -7.25 18.29
CA TYR A 195 9.92 -7.46 19.34
C TYR A 195 11.32 -7.04 18.89
N LEU A 196 11.73 -7.37 17.65
CA LEU A 196 13.03 -6.97 17.11
C LEU A 196 13.15 -5.44 16.99
N LEU A 197 12.07 -4.75 16.62
CA LEU A 197 12.05 -3.28 16.56
C LEU A 197 12.14 -2.65 17.95
N ILE A 198 11.45 -3.20 18.95
CA ILE A 198 11.59 -2.76 20.34
C ILE A 198 13.03 -2.94 20.80
N CYS A 199 13.65 -4.08 20.53
CA CYS A 199 15.04 -4.35 20.88
C CYS A 199 16.02 -3.39 20.17
N ASN A 200 15.82 -3.10 18.89
CA ASN A 200 16.65 -2.14 18.16
C ASN A 200 16.43 -0.70 18.62
N ASN A 201 15.21 -0.30 18.98
CA ASN A 201 14.94 1.04 19.53
C ASN A 201 15.54 1.29 20.91
N ILE A 202 15.83 0.24 21.67
CA ILE A 202 16.58 0.37 22.92
C ILE A 202 18.06 0.68 22.65
N LEU A 203 18.58 0.36 21.46
CA LEU A 203 19.98 0.55 21.07
C LEU A 203 20.25 1.78 20.22
N VAL A 204 19.23 2.45 19.67
CA VAL A 204 19.38 3.64 18.81
C VAL A 204 18.81 4.88 19.51
N LYS A 205 19.65 5.91 19.70
CA LYS A 205 19.36 7.16 20.40
C LYS A 205 18.11 7.90 19.84
N PRO A 206 17.28 8.52 20.70
CA PRO A 206 15.95 9.04 20.36
C PRO A 206 15.94 10.46 19.75
N SER A 207 16.90 10.86 18.93
CA SER A 207 17.02 12.25 18.49
C SER A 207 16.39 12.60 17.13
N LEU A 208 15.75 11.65 16.43
CA LEU A 208 15.16 11.88 15.09
C LEU A 208 13.75 11.30 14.91
N TRP A 209 13.05 11.04 15.99
CA TRP A 209 11.72 10.41 15.93
C TRP A 209 10.61 11.47 15.85
N LYS A 210 9.98 11.61 14.70
CA LYS A 210 8.55 11.97 14.65
C LYS A 210 7.80 10.70 14.26
N PRO A 211 7.05 10.09 15.19
CA PRO A 211 6.28 8.90 14.90
C PRO A 211 5.15 9.24 13.94
N TRP A 212 4.88 8.34 13.02
CA TRP A 212 3.59 8.25 12.36
C TRP A 212 2.56 7.88 13.44
N GLN A 213 1.99 8.87 14.10
CA GLN A 213 0.83 8.63 14.95
C GLN A 213 -0.37 8.46 14.02
N ILE A 214 -0.94 7.26 14.11
CA ILE A 214 -2.28 6.90 13.62
C ILE A 214 -3.31 7.69 14.44
#